data_eeaf42bf87a92026934c8a155a6a4ede
#
_entry.id   eeaf42bf87a92026934c8a155a6a4ede
#
_cell.length_a   1.000
_cell.length_b   1.000
_cell.length_c   1.000
_cell.angle_alpha   90.00
_cell.angle_beta   90.00
_cell.angle_gamma   90.00
#
_symmetry.space_group_name_H-M   'P 1'
#
loop_
_entity.id
_entity.type
_entity.pdbx_description
1 polymer ?
#
loop_
_entity_poly.entity_id
_entity_poly.type
_entity_poly.pdbx_seq_one_letter_code
_entity_poly.pdbx_strand_id
1 'polypeptide(L)'
;SNKSLARFILGTKAQTLLRLKPMLKKSIVLDQVTFSINNWLDDQEKILAKIDIKFNNKALVARSSSIYEDSWDESHAGRFDSILNIDSNNTDELSKAIDIVFKSYHDQNFYSKKNEVLVQPHVSNVKISGVVFTKEISTNAPYYIVNYDDTSTQTDTVTSGCFDGIKKMYVYNNSKLKLPYEWLSLLISAVKELENVLLYSDLDIEFAIDSDNKVYILQARPIVNKSQEYSGLLKED
;
A
#
# COMPACT_ATOMS: atom_id res chain seq x y z
N SER A 1 13.95 -12.81 17.10
CA SER A 1 12.91 -13.54 16.38
C SER A 1 12.67 -12.87 15.01
N ASN A 2 12.30 -13.62 13.99
CA ASN A 2 12.08 -13.09 12.63
C ASN A 2 11.03 -11.95 12.61
N LYS A 3 10.09 -11.93 13.55
CA LYS A 3 9.12 -10.83 13.73
C LYS A 3 9.77 -9.49 14.11
N SER A 4 10.98 -9.46 14.67
CA SER A 4 11.63 -8.21 15.07
C SER A 4 12.09 -7.39 13.87
N LEU A 5 12.61 -8.02 12.83
CA LEU A 5 13.01 -7.34 11.59
C LEU A 5 11.78 -6.79 10.85
N ALA A 6 10.74 -7.61 10.68
CA ALA A 6 9.50 -7.16 10.06
C ALA A 6 8.89 -5.97 10.82
N ARG A 7 8.84 -6.01 12.17
CA ARG A 7 8.36 -4.89 12.98
C ARG A 7 9.21 -3.63 12.86
N PHE A 8 10.51 -3.77 12.62
CA PHE A 8 11.38 -2.62 12.38
C PHE A 8 11.13 -2.00 10.99
N ILE A 9 10.93 -2.83 9.96
CA ILE A 9 10.73 -2.35 8.58
C ILE A 9 9.30 -1.85 8.36
N LEU A 10 8.30 -2.60 8.83
CA LEU A 10 6.88 -2.26 8.68
C LEU A 10 6.48 -1.23 9.75
N GLY A 11 6.28 -0.02 9.32
CA GLY A 11 5.82 1.12 10.09
C GLY A 11 4.62 1.78 9.41
N THR A 12 4.58 3.11 9.37
CA THR A 12 3.61 3.82 8.52
C THR A 12 3.85 3.49 7.04
N LYS A 13 2.86 3.70 6.18
CA LYS A 13 2.99 3.50 4.72
C LYS A 13 4.27 4.12 4.17
N ALA A 14 4.53 5.40 4.51
CA ALA A 14 5.72 6.12 4.07
C ALA A 14 7.02 5.50 4.59
N GLN A 15 7.07 5.12 5.86
CA GLN A 15 8.26 4.52 6.48
C GLN A 15 8.55 3.14 5.88
N THR A 16 7.53 2.32 5.71
CA THR A 16 7.64 1.00 5.10
C THR A 16 8.22 1.08 3.71
N LEU A 17 7.63 1.91 2.84
CA LEU A 17 8.10 2.08 1.47
C LEU A 17 9.52 2.64 1.41
N LEU A 18 9.86 3.63 2.24
CA LEU A 18 11.20 4.19 2.29
C LEU A 18 12.26 3.15 2.67
N ARG A 19 11.96 2.28 3.63
CA ARG A 19 12.87 1.23 4.10
C ARG A 19 13.01 0.09 3.11
N LEU A 20 11.92 -0.29 2.43
CA LEU A 20 11.91 -1.35 1.43
C LEU A 20 12.61 -0.96 0.13
N LYS A 21 12.56 0.31 -0.26
CA LYS A 21 13.08 0.80 -1.53
C LYS A 21 14.51 0.32 -1.86
N PRO A 22 15.52 0.44 -0.98
CA PRO A 22 16.88 -0.02 -1.27
C PRO A 22 17.05 -1.55 -1.26
N MET A 23 16.05 -2.30 -0.78
CA MET A 23 16.14 -3.74 -0.54
C MET A 23 15.52 -4.57 -1.67
N LEU A 24 14.53 -4.01 -2.40
CA LEU A 24 13.80 -4.72 -3.44
C LEU A 24 14.47 -4.53 -4.81
N LYS A 25 14.56 -5.63 -5.58
CA LYS A 25 15.16 -5.68 -6.92
C LYS A 25 14.18 -6.15 -7.98
N LYS A 26 13.12 -6.88 -7.59
CA LYS A 26 12.12 -7.45 -8.49
C LYS A 26 10.88 -6.58 -8.63
N SER A 27 10.82 -5.51 -7.85
CA SER A 27 9.76 -4.53 -7.89
C SER A 27 10.31 -3.12 -7.67
N ILE A 28 9.52 -2.15 -8.03
CA ILE A 28 9.82 -0.73 -7.91
C ILE A 28 9.06 -0.17 -6.72
N VAL A 29 9.76 0.52 -5.83
CA VAL A 29 9.16 1.42 -4.85
C VAL A 29 9.42 2.84 -5.31
N LEU A 30 8.37 3.61 -5.50
CA LEU A 30 8.43 4.98 -6.01
C LEU A 30 9.21 5.90 -5.06
N ASP A 31 9.80 6.94 -5.64
CA ASP A 31 10.31 8.05 -4.86
C ASP A 31 9.17 8.77 -4.15
N GLN A 32 9.46 9.34 -2.98
CA GLN A 32 8.46 10.00 -2.17
C GLN A 32 8.99 11.28 -1.51
N VAL A 33 8.07 12.20 -1.22
CA VAL A 33 8.24 13.28 -0.25
C VAL A 33 7.22 13.03 0.85
N THR A 34 7.70 12.95 2.09
CA THR A 34 6.87 12.70 3.27
C THR A 34 7.07 13.83 4.26
N PHE A 35 5.99 14.27 4.88
CA PHE A 35 5.98 15.32 5.88
C PHE A 35 4.78 15.17 6.81
N SER A 36 4.91 15.64 8.04
CA SER A 36 3.82 15.63 9.02
C SER A 36 2.91 16.85 8.89
N ILE A 37 1.75 16.79 9.54
CA ILE A 37 0.87 17.96 9.71
C ILE A 37 1.64 19.14 10.29
N ASN A 38 2.49 18.93 11.31
CA ASN A 38 3.31 20.01 11.87
C ASN A 38 4.18 20.66 10.80
N ASN A 39 4.93 19.85 10.03
CA ASN A 39 5.81 20.40 9.01
C ASN A 39 5.02 21.22 7.97
N TRP A 40 3.82 20.77 7.60
CA TRP A 40 2.95 21.47 6.67
C TRP A 40 2.47 22.81 7.21
N LEU A 41 2.05 22.84 8.47
CA LEU A 41 1.60 24.07 9.13
C LEU A 41 2.74 25.08 9.37
N ASP A 42 3.96 24.58 9.60
CA ASP A 42 5.13 25.41 9.87
C ASP A 42 5.68 26.09 8.60
N ASP A 43 5.73 25.35 7.46
CA ASP A 43 6.37 25.87 6.24
C ASP A 43 5.88 25.12 4.97
N GLN A 44 4.70 25.51 4.47
CA GLN A 44 4.11 24.94 3.25
C GLN A 44 4.97 25.22 2.01
N GLU A 45 5.50 26.43 1.89
CA GLU A 45 6.27 26.85 0.69
C GLU A 45 7.52 25.96 0.52
N LYS A 46 8.22 25.67 1.61
CA LYS A 46 9.39 24.80 1.58
C LYS A 46 9.04 23.35 1.19
N ILE A 47 7.90 22.85 1.64
CA ILE A 47 7.45 21.50 1.27
C ILE A 47 7.07 21.45 -0.21
N LEU A 48 6.31 22.43 -0.69
CA LEU A 48 5.92 22.55 -2.09
C LEU A 48 7.14 22.67 -3.00
N ALA A 49 8.10 23.52 -2.64
CA ALA A 49 9.37 23.64 -3.39
C ALA A 49 10.16 22.31 -3.42
N LYS A 50 10.17 21.55 -2.31
CA LYS A 50 10.81 20.22 -2.27
C LYS A 50 10.11 19.22 -3.19
N ILE A 51 8.78 19.25 -3.28
CA ILE A 51 7.99 18.39 -4.16
C ILE A 51 8.27 18.76 -5.62
N ASP A 52 8.22 20.05 -5.95
CA ASP A 52 8.50 20.56 -7.30
C ASP A 52 9.91 20.17 -7.78
N ILE A 53 10.96 20.43 -6.99
CA ILE A 53 12.34 20.04 -7.32
C ILE A 53 12.44 18.54 -7.62
N LYS A 54 11.69 17.71 -6.88
CA LYS A 54 11.79 16.26 -7.00
C LYS A 54 10.94 15.67 -8.11
N PHE A 55 9.78 16.27 -8.38
CA PHE A 55 8.73 15.65 -9.19
C PHE A 55 8.18 16.55 -10.29
N ASN A 56 8.90 17.60 -10.67
CA ASN A 56 8.51 18.53 -11.73
C ASN A 56 7.98 17.81 -12.98
N ASN A 57 6.90 18.31 -13.57
CA ASN A 57 6.23 17.78 -14.77
C ASN A 57 5.72 16.33 -14.63
N LYS A 58 5.31 15.91 -13.45
CA LYS A 58 4.70 14.58 -13.22
C LYS A 58 3.29 14.71 -12.66
N ALA A 59 2.44 13.76 -13.02
CA ALA A 59 1.22 13.53 -12.25
C ALA A 59 1.61 12.92 -10.89
N LEU A 60 1.01 13.43 -9.81
CA LEU A 60 1.29 13.01 -8.44
C LEU A 60 0.10 12.35 -7.80
N VAL A 61 0.37 11.66 -6.71
CA VAL A 61 -0.62 11.16 -5.75
C VAL A 61 -0.25 11.62 -4.36
N ALA A 62 -1.22 12.15 -3.61
CA ALA A 62 -1.10 12.44 -2.19
C ALA A 62 -1.89 11.40 -1.40
N ARG A 63 -1.23 10.70 -0.47
CA ARG A 63 -1.81 9.58 0.30
C ARG A 63 -1.59 9.79 1.79
N SER A 64 -2.53 9.30 2.58
CA SER A 64 -2.37 9.17 4.02
C SER A 64 -1.22 8.24 4.41
N SER A 65 -0.59 8.52 5.53
CA SER A 65 0.45 7.68 6.14
C SER A 65 0.41 7.82 7.66
N SER A 66 -0.46 7.05 8.30
CA SER A 66 -0.65 7.08 9.75
C SER A 66 -0.24 5.77 10.40
N ILE A 67 0.26 5.85 11.64
CA ILE A 67 0.51 4.66 12.47
C ILE A 67 -0.75 3.85 12.77
N TYR A 68 -1.92 4.50 12.70
CA TYR A 68 -3.22 3.87 12.94
C TYR A 68 -3.74 3.11 11.71
N GLU A 69 -3.27 3.43 10.51
CA GLU A 69 -3.70 2.80 9.26
C GLU A 69 -3.07 1.40 9.08
N ASP A 70 -1.78 1.28 9.39
CA ASP A 70 -0.95 0.10 9.13
C ASP A 70 -0.46 -0.58 10.43
N SER A 71 -1.27 -0.54 11.50
CA SER A 71 -0.89 -1.14 12.77
C SER A 71 -0.89 -2.68 12.73
N TRP A 72 -0.13 -3.30 13.63
CA TRP A 72 -0.07 -4.76 13.78
C TRP A 72 -1.32 -5.35 14.43
N ASP A 73 -2.07 -4.53 15.16
CA ASP A 73 -3.19 -4.97 15.99
C ASP A 73 -4.55 -4.64 15.36
N GLU A 74 -4.62 -3.57 14.57
CA GLU A 74 -5.84 -3.14 13.90
C GLU A 74 -5.56 -2.68 12.47
N SER A 75 -6.49 -2.97 11.55
CA SER A 75 -6.44 -2.50 10.17
C SER A 75 -7.56 -1.51 9.92
N HIS A 76 -7.19 -0.29 9.54
CA HIS A 76 -8.10 0.77 9.14
C HIS A 76 -7.99 1.07 7.63
N ALA A 77 -7.76 0.02 6.83
CA ALA A 77 -7.64 0.13 5.38
C ALA A 77 -8.84 0.86 4.75
N GLY A 78 -8.54 1.75 3.80
CA GLY A 78 -9.58 2.46 3.04
C GLY A 78 -10.35 3.52 3.82
N ARG A 79 -9.94 3.87 5.05
CA ARG A 79 -10.60 4.92 5.85
C ARG A 79 -10.09 6.33 5.56
N PHE A 80 -8.90 6.45 5.00
CA PHE A 80 -8.26 7.75 4.74
C PHE A 80 -8.13 8.00 3.25
N ASP A 81 -8.16 9.26 2.88
CA ASP A 81 -8.22 9.67 1.49
C ASP A 81 -6.87 9.54 0.77
N SER A 82 -6.96 9.25 -0.51
CA SER A 82 -5.89 9.36 -1.48
C SER A 82 -6.37 10.21 -2.65
N ILE A 83 -5.60 11.23 -3.02
CA ILE A 83 -5.92 12.11 -4.14
C ILE A 83 -4.96 11.79 -5.28
N LEU A 84 -5.53 11.35 -6.40
CA LEU A 84 -4.79 10.90 -7.58
C LEU A 84 -4.71 11.99 -8.66
N ASN A 85 -3.80 11.82 -9.60
CA ASN A 85 -3.66 12.66 -10.81
C ASN A 85 -3.47 14.16 -10.54
N ILE A 86 -2.77 14.54 -9.49
CA ILE A 86 -2.47 15.93 -9.15
C ILE A 86 -1.39 16.43 -10.12
N ASP A 87 -1.61 17.55 -10.79
CA ASP A 87 -0.56 18.18 -11.60
C ASP A 87 0.50 18.81 -10.70
N SER A 88 1.76 18.33 -10.80
CA SER A 88 2.88 18.88 -10.01
C SER A 88 3.15 20.36 -10.29
N ASN A 89 2.77 20.87 -11.46
CA ASN A 89 2.93 22.28 -11.83
C ASN A 89 1.82 23.18 -11.26
N ASN A 90 0.75 22.59 -10.74
CA ASN A 90 -0.37 23.31 -10.13
C ASN A 90 -0.26 23.29 -8.61
N THR A 91 0.46 24.27 -8.06
CA THR A 91 0.72 24.40 -6.61
C THR A 91 -0.57 24.48 -5.78
N ASP A 92 -1.61 25.16 -6.30
CA ASP A 92 -2.89 25.31 -5.61
C ASP A 92 -3.66 23.97 -5.54
N GLU A 93 -3.64 23.19 -6.61
CA GLU A 93 -4.23 21.85 -6.65
C GLU A 93 -3.51 20.90 -5.69
N LEU A 94 -2.19 20.90 -5.71
CA LEU A 94 -1.35 20.10 -4.82
C LEU A 94 -1.60 20.47 -3.36
N SER A 95 -1.65 21.76 -3.02
CA SER A 95 -1.93 22.23 -1.66
C SER A 95 -3.31 21.78 -1.19
N LYS A 96 -4.36 21.93 -2.01
CA LYS A 96 -5.71 21.46 -1.69
C LYS A 96 -5.77 19.94 -1.50
N ALA A 97 -5.08 19.19 -2.34
CA ALA A 97 -5.02 17.73 -2.22
C ALA A 97 -4.40 17.29 -0.89
N ILE A 98 -3.31 17.92 -0.48
CA ILE A 98 -2.65 17.68 0.81
C ILE A 98 -3.59 18.01 1.97
N ASP A 99 -4.28 19.16 1.92
CA ASP A 99 -5.23 19.58 2.95
C ASP A 99 -6.43 18.61 3.08
N ILE A 100 -6.93 18.06 1.96
CA ILE A 100 -7.98 17.04 1.96
C ILE A 100 -7.50 15.77 2.70
N VAL A 101 -6.28 15.30 2.42
CA VAL A 101 -5.73 14.14 3.12
C VAL A 101 -5.58 14.42 4.62
N PHE A 102 -5.12 15.59 5.03
CA PHE A 102 -5.05 15.95 6.44
C PHE A 102 -6.42 16.05 7.11
N LYS A 103 -7.41 16.56 6.37
CA LYS A 103 -8.78 16.63 6.85
C LYS A 103 -9.36 15.24 7.12
N SER A 104 -9.07 14.25 6.28
CA SER A 104 -9.56 12.88 6.47
C SER A 104 -9.16 12.27 7.82
N TYR A 105 -8.00 12.64 8.38
CA TYR A 105 -7.59 12.24 9.72
C TYR A 105 -8.50 12.82 10.81
N HIS A 106 -8.95 14.06 10.61
CA HIS A 106 -9.82 14.73 11.56
C HIS A 106 -11.22 14.12 11.56
N ASP A 107 -11.75 13.88 10.37
CA ASP A 107 -13.10 13.34 10.17
C ASP A 107 -13.24 11.91 10.73
N GLN A 108 -12.13 11.17 10.81
CA GLN A 108 -12.06 9.80 11.36
C GLN A 108 -11.65 9.74 12.84
N ASN A 109 -11.52 10.89 13.54
CA ASN A 109 -11.05 10.98 14.93
C ASN A 109 -9.63 10.40 15.19
N PHE A 110 -8.78 10.33 14.15
CA PHE A 110 -7.39 9.90 14.25
C PHE A 110 -6.39 11.06 14.10
N TYR A 111 -6.85 12.27 14.37
CA TYR A 111 -6.01 13.45 14.26
C TYR A 111 -4.83 13.41 15.23
N SER A 112 -3.63 13.52 14.67
CA SER A 112 -2.38 13.72 15.38
C SER A 112 -1.49 14.62 14.54
N LYS A 113 -0.85 15.57 15.17
CA LYS A 113 0.15 16.43 14.50
C LYS A 113 1.33 15.65 13.89
N LYS A 114 1.51 14.38 14.28
CA LYS A 114 2.51 13.45 13.75
C LYS A 114 2.03 12.66 12.54
N ASN A 115 0.74 12.70 12.22
CA ASN A 115 0.24 12.06 11.00
C ASN A 115 0.91 12.69 9.78
N GLU A 116 1.23 11.84 8.82
CA GLU A 116 2.02 12.21 7.64
C GLU A 116 1.17 12.16 6.38
N VAL A 117 1.55 12.97 5.40
CA VAL A 117 1.18 12.81 4.00
C VAL A 117 2.40 12.33 3.23
N LEU A 118 2.13 11.39 2.35
CA LEU A 118 3.07 10.81 1.41
C LEU A 118 2.71 11.30 0.01
N VAL A 119 3.61 12.07 -0.65
CA VAL A 119 3.46 12.50 -2.04
C VAL A 119 4.43 11.70 -2.91
N GLN A 120 3.91 11.08 -3.96
CA GLN A 120 4.65 10.24 -4.92
C GLN A 120 4.24 10.56 -6.35
N PRO A 121 5.05 10.22 -7.38
CA PRO A 121 4.56 10.17 -8.75
C PRO A 121 3.40 9.18 -8.87
N HIS A 122 2.40 9.53 -9.67
CA HIS A 122 1.36 8.59 -10.06
C HIS A 122 1.92 7.56 -11.04
N VAL A 123 1.60 6.27 -10.88
CA VAL A 123 2.04 5.24 -11.83
C VAL A 123 1.24 5.39 -13.12
N SER A 124 1.93 5.68 -14.21
CA SER A 124 1.32 5.82 -15.53
C SER A 124 1.20 4.47 -16.24
N ASN A 125 0.27 4.39 -17.23
CA ASN A 125 0.07 3.21 -18.07
C ASN A 125 -0.13 1.91 -17.27
N VAL A 126 -0.84 2.00 -16.15
CA VAL A 126 -1.22 0.83 -15.35
C VAL A 126 -2.12 -0.05 -16.20
N LYS A 127 -1.78 -1.34 -16.29
CA LYS A 127 -2.62 -2.35 -16.92
C LYS A 127 -3.26 -3.31 -15.92
N ILE A 128 -2.66 -3.46 -14.73
CA ILE A 128 -3.17 -4.31 -13.65
C ILE A 128 -2.85 -3.62 -12.34
N SER A 129 -3.83 -3.53 -11.47
CA SER A 129 -3.64 -3.09 -10.09
C SER A 129 -4.40 -4.00 -9.13
N GLY A 130 -3.99 -4.04 -7.87
CA GLY A 130 -4.69 -4.89 -6.92
C GLY A 130 -3.99 -5.07 -5.59
N VAL A 131 -4.45 -6.12 -4.90
CA VAL A 131 -3.96 -6.50 -3.57
C VAL A 131 -3.59 -7.98 -3.57
N VAL A 132 -2.46 -8.31 -2.96
CA VAL A 132 -2.04 -9.68 -2.67
C VAL A 132 -2.06 -9.92 -1.18
N PHE A 133 -2.84 -10.91 -0.72
CA PHE A 133 -2.67 -11.49 0.60
C PHE A 133 -1.77 -12.73 0.48
N THR A 134 -0.74 -12.79 1.29
CA THR A 134 0.26 -13.89 1.20
C THR A 134 -0.20 -15.18 1.86
N LYS A 135 -1.38 -15.19 2.45
CA LYS A 135 -2.10 -16.37 2.93
C LYS A 135 -3.61 -16.18 2.82
N GLU A 136 -4.35 -17.26 2.84
CA GLU A 136 -5.80 -17.20 2.99
C GLU A 136 -6.15 -16.79 4.43
N ILE A 137 -6.96 -15.72 4.57
CA ILE A 137 -7.15 -15.04 5.87
C ILE A 137 -7.98 -15.87 6.85
N SER A 138 -8.99 -16.58 6.36
CA SER A 138 -9.94 -17.33 7.22
C SER A 138 -9.38 -18.66 7.71
N THR A 139 -8.63 -19.35 6.87
CA THR A 139 -8.12 -20.72 7.14
C THR A 139 -6.62 -20.75 7.42
N ASN A 140 -5.90 -19.65 7.20
CA ASN A 140 -4.43 -19.59 7.16
C ASN A 140 -3.80 -20.52 6.12
N ALA A 141 -4.55 -20.97 5.11
CA ALA A 141 -4.04 -21.84 4.07
C ALA A 141 -2.94 -21.15 3.23
N PRO A 142 -1.91 -21.89 2.78
CA PRO A 142 -0.72 -21.35 2.14
C PRO A 142 -0.96 -20.99 0.66
N TYR A 143 -1.87 -20.05 0.42
CA TYR A 143 -2.16 -19.52 -0.89
C TYR A 143 -1.94 -18.02 -0.93
N TYR A 144 -1.26 -17.55 -1.97
CA TYR A 144 -1.37 -16.14 -2.36
C TYR A 144 -2.76 -15.90 -2.94
N ILE A 145 -3.46 -14.91 -2.41
CA ILE A 145 -4.76 -14.48 -2.92
C ILE A 145 -4.56 -13.16 -3.61
N VAL A 146 -4.71 -13.16 -4.93
CA VAL A 146 -4.54 -11.97 -5.77
C VAL A 146 -5.91 -11.46 -6.16
N ASN A 147 -6.33 -10.32 -5.59
CA ASN A 147 -7.49 -9.57 -6.03
C ASN A 147 -6.99 -8.46 -6.96
N TYR A 148 -7.49 -8.40 -8.19
CA TYR A 148 -6.95 -7.48 -9.18
C TYR A 148 -8.00 -6.96 -10.14
N ASP A 149 -7.72 -5.79 -10.69
CA ASP A 149 -8.42 -5.17 -11.80
C ASP A 149 -7.46 -5.06 -12.99
N ASP A 150 -7.92 -5.52 -14.16
CA ASP A 150 -7.21 -5.44 -15.44
C ASP A 150 -8.00 -4.63 -16.48
N THR A 151 -9.01 -3.88 -16.04
CA THR A 151 -9.91 -3.12 -16.89
C THR A 151 -9.77 -1.62 -16.71
N SER A 152 -9.54 -1.15 -15.48
CA SER A 152 -9.28 0.26 -15.22
C SER A 152 -7.77 0.55 -15.28
N THR A 153 -7.44 1.79 -15.61
CA THR A 153 -6.05 2.27 -15.56
C THR A 153 -5.70 2.91 -14.21
N GLN A 154 -6.56 2.73 -13.19
CA GLN A 154 -6.43 3.33 -11.87
C GLN A 154 -5.76 2.37 -10.90
N THR A 155 -5.05 2.90 -9.91
CA THR A 155 -4.30 2.11 -8.91
C THR A 155 -5.07 1.81 -7.64
N ASP A 156 -6.23 2.43 -7.43
CA ASP A 156 -7.03 2.37 -6.21
C ASP A 156 -8.36 1.62 -6.33
N THR A 157 -8.68 1.07 -7.50
CA THR A 157 -9.98 0.42 -7.78
C THR A 157 -10.28 -0.70 -6.79
N VAL A 158 -9.28 -1.50 -6.43
CA VAL A 158 -9.46 -2.64 -5.51
C VAL A 158 -9.55 -2.19 -4.04
N THR A 159 -8.90 -1.09 -3.69
CA THR A 159 -8.83 -0.57 -2.30
C THR A 159 -9.97 0.40 -1.98
N SER A 160 -10.56 1.05 -2.98
CA SER A 160 -11.69 1.99 -2.82
C SER A 160 -13.04 1.31 -2.58
N GLY A 161 -13.11 -0.03 -2.62
CA GLY A 161 -14.36 -0.78 -2.36
C GLY A 161 -15.32 -0.83 -3.55
N CYS A 162 -14.92 -0.38 -4.73
CA CYS A 162 -15.67 -0.61 -5.97
C CYS A 162 -15.48 -2.07 -6.39
N PHE A 163 -16.48 -2.91 -6.15
CA PHE A 163 -16.39 -4.36 -6.38
C PHE A 163 -16.69 -4.81 -7.82
N ASP A 164 -17.17 -3.93 -8.67
CA ASP A 164 -17.51 -4.27 -10.07
C ASP A 164 -16.23 -4.47 -10.88
N GLY A 165 -16.04 -5.71 -11.37
CA GLY A 165 -14.91 -6.07 -12.25
C GLY A 165 -13.67 -6.63 -11.54
N ILE A 166 -13.62 -6.70 -10.19
CA ILE A 166 -12.48 -7.29 -9.46
C ILE A 166 -12.43 -8.80 -9.70
N LYS A 167 -11.30 -9.25 -10.20
CA LYS A 167 -10.98 -10.67 -10.40
C LYS A 167 -10.17 -11.19 -9.21
N LYS A 168 -10.30 -12.50 -8.93
CA LYS A 168 -9.59 -13.17 -7.86
C LYS A 168 -8.86 -14.40 -8.37
N MET A 169 -7.61 -14.56 -7.95
CA MET A 169 -6.80 -15.76 -8.20
C MET A 169 -6.22 -16.32 -6.91
N TYR A 170 -6.10 -17.63 -6.86
CA TYR A 170 -5.45 -18.36 -5.79
C TYR A 170 -4.21 -19.04 -6.35
N VAL A 171 -3.05 -18.75 -5.78
CA VAL A 171 -1.77 -19.35 -6.18
C VAL A 171 -1.18 -20.07 -4.97
N TYR A 172 -1.06 -21.41 -5.06
CA TYR A 172 -0.40 -22.18 -4.00
C TYR A 172 1.06 -21.73 -3.86
N ASN A 173 1.48 -21.33 -2.66
CA ASN A 173 2.79 -20.69 -2.45
C ASN A 173 3.99 -21.58 -2.78
N ASN A 174 3.85 -22.91 -2.66
CA ASN A 174 4.86 -23.91 -3.02
C ASN A 174 4.63 -24.54 -4.41
N SER A 175 3.75 -23.95 -5.24
CA SER A 175 3.52 -24.46 -6.59
C SER A 175 4.79 -24.38 -7.43
N LYS A 176 5.11 -25.48 -8.10
CA LYS A 176 6.16 -25.56 -9.14
C LYS A 176 5.57 -25.41 -10.55
N LEU A 177 4.25 -25.31 -10.67
CA LEU A 177 3.59 -25.15 -11.96
C LEU A 177 3.89 -23.78 -12.55
N LYS A 178 3.99 -23.73 -13.86
CA LYS A 178 4.07 -22.48 -14.61
C LYS A 178 2.76 -21.72 -14.44
N LEU A 179 2.83 -20.47 -13.99
CA LEU A 179 1.66 -19.61 -13.86
C LEU A 179 1.10 -19.22 -15.22
N PRO A 180 -0.23 -19.02 -15.34
CA PRO A 180 -0.90 -18.82 -16.62
C PRO A 180 -0.54 -17.49 -17.30
N TYR A 181 -0.11 -16.49 -16.53
CA TYR A 181 0.21 -15.16 -17.02
C TYR A 181 1.62 -14.72 -16.60
N GLU A 182 2.33 -14.05 -17.50
CA GLU A 182 3.66 -13.50 -17.22
C GLU A 182 3.63 -12.50 -16.08
N TRP A 183 2.68 -11.55 -16.12
CA TRP A 183 2.53 -10.56 -15.07
C TRP A 183 2.33 -11.18 -13.68
N LEU A 184 1.58 -12.29 -13.59
CA LEU A 184 1.37 -13.00 -12.33
C LEU A 184 2.66 -13.65 -11.83
N SER A 185 3.48 -14.18 -12.72
CA SER A 185 4.78 -14.75 -12.38
C SER A 185 5.74 -13.68 -11.84
N LEU A 186 5.75 -12.50 -12.45
CA LEU A 186 6.54 -11.35 -11.99
C LEU A 186 6.06 -10.86 -10.62
N LEU A 187 4.75 -10.71 -10.45
CA LEU A 187 4.14 -10.31 -9.17
C LEU A 187 4.49 -11.29 -8.05
N ILE A 188 4.28 -12.59 -8.25
CA ILE A 188 4.58 -13.60 -7.23
C ILE A 188 6.09 -13.64 -6.92
N SER A 189 6.95 -13.40 -7.92
CA SER A 189 8.38 -13.30 -7.70
C SER A 189 8.76 -12.08 -6.84
N ALA A 190 8.09 -10.94 -7.03
CA ALA A 190 8.28 -9.74 -6.20
C ALA A 190 7.74 -9.94 -4.78
N VAL A 191 6.57 -10.58 -4.63
CA VAL A 191 5.99 -10.92 -3.31
C VAL A 191 6.92 -11.84 -2.52
N LYS A 192 7.47 -12.88 -3.15
CA LYS A 192 8.44 -13.79 -2.50
C LYS A 192 9.74 -13.08 -2.11
N GLU A 193 10.21 -12.13 -2.90
CA GLU A 193 11.35 -11.29 -2.51
C GLU A 193 11.02 -10.49 -1.25
N LEU A 194 9.84 -9.88 -1.19
CA LEU A 194 9.39 -9.09 -0.05
C LEU A 194 9.31 -9.95 1.23
N GLU A 195 8.71 -11.15 1.16
CA GLU A 195 8.66 -12.10 2.27
C GLU A 195 10.07 -12.48 2.76
N ASN A 196 11.01 -12.73 1.84
CA ASN A 196 12.39 -13.04 2.16
C ASN A 196 13.14 -11.88 2.83
N VAL A 197 12.96 -10.66 2.31
CA VAL A 197 13.58 -9.44 2.87
C VAL A 197 13.05 -9.15 4.28
N LEU A 198 11.76 -9.33 4.49
CA LEU A 198 11.10 -9.12 5.78
C LEU A 198 11.30 -10.28 6.76
N LEU A 199 11.69 -11.47 6.28
CA LEU A 199 11.63 -12.74 7.03
C LEU A 199 10.24 -12.97 7.67
N TYR A 200 9.20 -12.57 6.93
CA TYR A 200 7.82 -12.58 7.39
C TYR A 200 6.86 -12.79 6.21
N SER A 201 5.86 -13.65 6.38
CA SER A 201 5.02 -14.13 5.28
C SER A 201 3.53 -13.79 5.40
N ASP A 202 3.12 -13.06 6.44
CA ASP A 202 1.71 -12.71 6.62
C ASP A 202 1.46 -11.26 6.18
N LEU A 203 1.48 -11.02 4.86
CA LEU A 203 1.48 -9.69 4.28
C LEU A 203 0.21 -9.40 3.45
N ASP A 204 -0.26 -8.18 3.56
CA ASP A 204 -1.22 -7.50 2.70
C ASP A 204 -0.44 -6.47 1.87
N ILE A 205 -0.43 -6.64 0.53
CA ILE A 205 0.44 -5.90 -0.37
C ILE A 205 -0.40 -5.28 -1.47
N GLU A 206 -0.39 -3.94 -1.57
CA GLU A 206 -0.94 -3.22 -2.71
C GLU A 206 0.10 -3.13 -3.83
N PHE A 207 -0.32 -3.40 -5.04
CA PHE A 207 0.56 -3.40 -6.21
C PHE A 207 -0.07 -2.75 -7.43
N ALA A 208 0.79 -2.32 -8.35
CA ALA A 208 0.43 -2.01 -9.72
C ALA A 208 1.43 -2.63 -10.69
N ILE A 209 0.99 -2.90 -11.91
CA ILE A 209 1.83 -3.38 -13.02
C ILE A 209 1.55 -2.49 -14.23
N ASP A 210 2.59 -1.89 -14.79
CA ASP A 210 2.48 -1.06 -15.98
C ASP A 210 2.49 -1.88 -17.29
N SER A 211 2.33 -1.18 -18.42
CA SER A 211 2.36 -1.79 -19.75
C SER A 211 3.70 -2.47 -20.09
N ASP A 212 4.79 -2.07 -19.43
CA ASP A 212 6.13 -2.66 -19.58
C ASP A 212 6.36 -3.88 -18.67
N ASN A 213 5.33 -4.37 -17.99
CA ASN A 213 5.40 -5.44 -16.99
C ASN A 213 6.24 -5.12 -15.74
N LYS A 214 6.50 -3.85 -15.44
CA LYS A 214 7.16 -3.44 -14.20
C LYS A 214 6.18 -3.56 -13.04
N VAL A 215 6.60 -4.24 -11.99
CA VAL A 215 5.81 -4.40 -10.75
C VAL A 215 6.15 -3.26 -9.80
N TYR A 216 5.14 -2.56 -9.33
CA TYR A 216 5.25 -1.50 -8.31
C TYR A 216 4.63 -2.00 -7.01
N ILE A 217 5.33 -1.81 -5.89
CA ILE A 217 4.78 -2.00 -4.55
C ILE A 217 4.32 -0.64 -4.04
N LEU A 218 3.02 -0.52 -3.83
CA LEU A 218 2.37 0.72 -3.41
C LEU A 218 2.13 0.78 -1.90
N GLN A 219 2.00 -0.40 -1.27
CA GLN A 219 1.89 -0.57 0.18
C GLN A 219 2.24 -2.01 0.55
N ALA A 220 2.81 -2.20 1.73
CA ALA A 220 2.97 -3.51 2.36
C ALA A 220 2.75 -3.38 3.86
N ARG A 221 1.91 -4.25 4.43
CA ARG A 221 1.60 -4.27 5.86
C ARG A 221 1.34 -5.69 6.34
N PRO A 222 1.40 -5.95 7.66
CA PRO A 222 1.04 -7.24 8.19
C PRO A 222 -0.46 -7.51 8.01
N ILE A 223 -0.83 -8.77 7.73
CA ILE A 223 -2.21 -9.21 7.82
C ILE A 223 -2.61 -9.22 9.30
N VAL A 224 -3.64 -8.45 9.63
CA VAL A 224 -4.24 -8.46 10.96
C VAL A 224 -5.29 -9.56 10.99
N ASN A 225 -4.97 -10.69 11.65
CA ASN A 225 -5.98 -11.70 11.96
C ASN A 225 -6.84 -11.17 13.12
N LYS A 226 -8.07 -10.79 12.84
CA LYS A 226 -9.09 -10.84 13.88
C LYS A 226 -9.29 -12.32 14.17
N SER A 227 -8.56 -12.87 15.14
CA SER A 227 -8.93 -14.14 15.75
C SER A 227 -10.37 -13.97 16.22
N GLN A 228 -11.32 -14.57 15.52
CA GLN A 228 -12.58 -14.89 16.17
C GLN A 228 -12.15 -15.78 17.33
N GLU A 229 -12.16 -15.23 18.53
CA GLU A 229 -12.32 -16.02 19.74
C GLU A 229 -13.65 -16.77 19.59
N TYR A 230 -13.59 -17.92 18.95
CA TYR A 230 -14.53 -18.97 19.24
C TYR A 230 -14.21 -19.43 20.67
N SER A 231 -14.60 -18.64 21.64
CA SER A 231 -14.76 -19.10 23.02
C SER A 231 -15.84 -20.16 22.96
N GLY A 232 -15.37 -21.41 22.91
CA GLY A 232 -16.17 -22.58 22.68
C GLY A 232 -17.33 -22.67 23.64
N LEU A 233 -18.47 -22.77 23.09
CA LEU A 233 -19.59 -23.49 23.65
C LEU A 233 -19.40 -24.97 23.37
N LEU A 234 -18.47 -25.60 24.07
CA LEU A 234 -18.62 -26.97 24.47
C LEU A 234 -19.15 -26.91 25.92
N LYS A 235 -20.45 -26.78 26.07
CA LYS A 235 -21.12 -27.29 27.25
C LYS A 235 -21.27 -28.78 27.02
N GLU A 236 -20.46 -29.54 27.76
CA GLU A 236 -20.73 -30.96 27.98
C GLU A 236 -22.03 -31.08 28.77
N ASP A 237 -22.99 -31.81 28.24
CA ASP A 237 -24.10 -32.40 28.98
C ASP A 237 -23.67 -33.72 29.62
#